data_4f4727c612a1f6562a59f2c5d52a7c33
#
_entry.id   4f4727c612a1f6562a59f2c5d52a7c33
#
_cell.length_a   1.000
_cell.length_b   1.000
_cell.length_c   1.000
_cell.angle_alpha   90.00
_cell.angle_beta   90.00
_cell.angle_gamma   90.00
#
_symmetry.space_group_name_H-M   'P 1'
#
loop_
_entity.id
_entity.type
_entity.pdbx_description
1 polymer ?
#
loop_
_entity_poly.entity_id
_entity_poly.type
_entity_poly.pdbx_seq_one_letter_code
_entity_poly.pdbx_strand_id
1 'polypeptide(L)'
;YQNISDAWSLLIDQKWHDRITAIKANDGGLSYVEFFEYRKNKMSIPLFNIYCATGSNREYYAERIDLIQLGQTTQAIYFAKLTNEGEQSELALTGDEIKARFSLVNQAWNN
;
A
#
# COMPACT_ATOMS: atom_id res chain seq x y z
N TYR A 1 5.98 -4.04 -7.59
CA TYR A 1 6.25 -4.51 -6.22
C TYR A 1 5.25 -5.60 -5.84
N GLN A 2 5.75 -6.67 -5.27
CA GLN A 2 4.92 -7.77 -4.79
C GLN A 2 5.10 -7.99 -3.30
N ASN A 3 3.97 -8.13 -2.60
CA ASN A 3 3.97 -8.53 -1.19
C ASN A 3 3.34 -9.93 -1.12
N ILE A 4 4.18 -10.95 -1.18
CA ILE A 4 3.73 -12.34 -1.26
C ILE A 4 3.04 -12.76 0.05
N SER A 5 3.55 -12.32 1.18
CA SER A 5 2.97 -12.72 2.47
C SER A 5 1.56 -12.20 2.67
N ASP A 6 1.24 -11.04 2.12
CA ASP A 6 -0.10 -10.45 2.22
C ASP A 6 -0.90 -10.61 0.92
N ALA A 7 -0.31 -11.23 -0.09
CA ALA A 7 -0.96 -11.63 -1.34
C ALA A 7 -1.48 -10.45 -2.18
N TRP A 8 -0.66 -9.42 -2.33
CA TRP A 8 -1.00 -8.31 -3.23
C TRP A 8 0.21 -7.84 -4.00
N SER A 9 -0.04 -7.09 -5.07
CA SER A 9 1.01 -6.46 -5.86
C SER A 9 0.59 -5.05 -6.25
N LEU A 10 1.60 -4.21 -6.51
CA LEU A 10 1.40 -2.85 -6.96
C LEU A 10 2.24 -2.65 -8.22
N LEU A 11 1.59 -2.23 -9.29
CA LEU A 11 2.28 -1.95 -10.55
C LEU A 11 3.15 -0.70 -10.38
N ILE A 12 4.45 -0.85 -10.58
CA ILE A 12 5.41 0.24 -10.38
C ILE A 12 5.51 1.08 -11.64
N ASP A 13 5.38 2.38 -11.47
CA ASP A 13 5.55 3.34 -12.55
C ASP A 13 7.03 3.43 -12.93
N GLN A 14 7.30 3.60 -14.20
CA GLN A 14 8.66 3.71 -14.69
C GLN A 14 9.40 4.91 -14.06
N LYS A 15 8.70 5.99 -13.78
CA LYS A 15 9.31 7.16 -13.13
C LYS A 15 9.77 6.87 -11.70
N TRP A 16 9.31 5.76 -11.12
CA TRP A 16 9.69 5.36 -9.77
C TRP A 16 10.96 4.53 -9.73
N HIS A 17 11.43 4.07 -10.89
CA HIS A 17 12.60 3.20 -10.95
C HIS A 17 13.79 3.83 -10.26
N ASP A 18 14.39 3.11 -9.30
CA ASP A 18 15.54 3.56 -8.51
C ASP A 18 15.26 4.79 -7.63
N ARG A 19 13.99 5.21 -7.49
CA ARG A 19 13.64 6.38 -6.70
C ARG A 19 12.74 6.06 -5.52
N ILE A 20 12.34 4.80 -5.36
CA ILE A 20 11.40 4.38 -4.33
C ILE A 20 12.03 3.33 -3.44
N THR A 21 11.78 3.45 -2.14
CA THR A 21 12.12 2.43 -1.14
C THR A 21 10.83 1.95 -0.49
N ALA A 22 10.71 0.65 -0.30
CA ALA A 22 9.55 0.06 0.36
C ALA A 22 10.02 -0.67 1.63
N ILE A 23 9.35 -0.40 2.75
CA ILE A 23 9.68 -0.99 4.03
C ILE A 23 8.46 -1.69 4.60
N LYS A 24 8.60 -2.98 4.90
CA LYS A 24 7.52 -3.77 5.49
C LYS A 24 7.52 -3.60 7.00
N ALA A 25 6.32 -3.52 7.57
CA ALA A 25 6.15 -3.39 9.01
C ALA A 25 4.90 -4.16 9.46
N ASN A 26 4.79 -4.37 10.76
CA ASN A 26 3.69 -5.14 11.32
C ASN A 26 3.31 -4.55 12.68
N ASP A 27 2.01 -4.44 12.93
CA ASP A 27 1.50 -3.94 14.20
C ASP A 27 0.25 -4.75 14.55
N GLY A 28 0.46 -5.87 15.25
CA GLY A 28 -0.64 -6.77 15.61
C GLY A 28 -1.27 -7.39 14.37
N GLY A 29 -2.59 -7.24 14.22
CA GLY A 29 -3.31 -7.76 13.06
C GLY A 29 -3.20 -6.87 11.83
N LEU A 30 -2.35 -5.86 11.87
CA LEU A 30 -2.20 -4.91 10.78
C LEU A 30 -0.78 -5.00 10.24
N SER A 31 -0.63 -5.50 9.01
CA SER A 31 0.66 -5.49 8.33
C SER A 31 0.62 -4.42 7.25
N TYR A 32 1.77 -3.83 6.96
CA TYR A 32 1.77 -2.76 5.97
C TYR A 32 3.13 -2.58 5.33
N VAL A 33 3.12 -1.87 4.21
CA VAL A 33 4.33 -1.49 3.50
C VAL A 33 4.32 0.03 3.38
N GLU A 34 5.41 0.65 3.79
CA GLU A 34 5.59 2.08 3.67
C GLU A 34 6.42 2.36 2.43
N PHE A 35 5.92 3.21 1.54
CA PHE A 35 6.62 3.60 0.32
C PHE A 35 7.19 5.00 0.49
N PHE A 36 8.51 5.13 0.25
CA PHE A 36 9.24 6.38 0.42
C PHE A 36 9.90 6.78 -0.89
N GLU A 37 9.97 8.07 -1.14
CA GLU A 37 10.84 8.60 -2.17
C GLU A 37 12.26 8.64 -1.60
N TYR A 38 13.17 7.88 -2.20
CA TYR A 38 14.57 7.89 -1.79
C TYR A 38 15.27 9.13 -2.32
N ARG A 39 15.99 9.83 -1.46
CA ARG A 39 16.78 11.00 -1.84
C ARG A 39 18.20 10.83 -1.35
N LYS A 40 19.15 10.86 -2.28
CA LYS A 40 20.56 10.75 -1.94
C LYS A 40 20.97 11.92 -1.05
N ASN A 41 21.61 11.60 0.08
CA ASN A 41 22.10 12.59 1.04
C ASN A 41 21.03 13.45 1.70
N LYS A 42 19.77 13.00 1.66
CA LYS A 42 18.65 13.69 2.28
C LYS A 42 17.73 12.69 2.91
N MET A 43 16.83 13.16 3.79
CA MET A 43 15.81 12.30 4.36
C MET A 43 14.84 11.84 3.27
N SER A 44 14.45 10.57 3.37
CA SER A 44 13.43 10.04 2.46
C SER A 44 12.08 10.68 2.77
N ILE A 45 11.26 10.82 1.75
CA ILE A 45 9.92 11.40 1.90
C ILE A 45 8.91 10.27 1.89
N PRO A 46 8.11 10.09 2.96
CA PRO A 46 7.03 9.08 2.93
C PRO A 46 5.97 9.49 1.91
N LEU A 47 5.57 8.56 1.06
CA LEU A 47 4.60 8.82 0.01
C LEU A 47 3.21 8.31 0.39
N PHE A 48 3.11 7.04 0.70
CA PHE A 48 1.87 6.41 1.14
C PHE A 48 2.19 5.04 1.72
N ASN A 49 1.20 4.49 2.41
CA ASN A 49 1.31 3.14 2.97
C ASN A 49 0.19 2.27 2.39
N ILE A 50 0.47 0.99 2.22
CA ILE A 50 -0.55 0.01 1.87
C ILE A 50 -0.66 -0.98 3.01
N TYR A 51 -1.88 -1.17 3.52
CA TYR A 51 -2.17 -1.96 4.70
C TYR A 51 -2.97 -3.20 4.35
N CYS A 52 -2.72 -4.26 5.12
CA CYS A 52 -3.52 -5.47 5.10
C CYS A 52 -3.99 -5.72 6.53
N ALA A 53 -5.28 -5.57 6.77
CA ALA A 53 -5.88 -5.79 8.10
C ALA A 53 -6.51 -7.16 8.15
N THR A 54 -6.13 -7.96 9.14
CA THR A 54 -6.69 -9.29 9.38
C THR A 54 -7.24 -9.35 10.81
N GLY A 55 -7.93 -10.44 11.12
CA GLY A 55 -8.45 -10.64 12.45
C GLY A 55 -9.82 -10.00 12.67
N SER A 56 -10.29 -10.02 13.90
CA SER A 56 -11.63 -9.59 14.23
C SER A 56 -11.87 -8.09 14.10
N ASN A 57 -10.82 -7.30 14.14
CA ASN A 57 -10.94 -5.83 14.07
C ASN A 57 -10.90 -5.29 12.64
N ARG A 58 -10.76 -6.14 11.63
CA ARG A 58 -10.61 -5.66 10.26
C ARG A 58 -11.81 -4.86 9.76
N GLU A 59 -12.99 -5.17 10.24
CA GLU A 59 -14.21 -4.47 9.83
C GLU A 59 -14.18 -2.98 10.21
N TYR A 60 -13.47 -2.65 11.27
CA TYR A 60 -13.31 -1.26 11.66
C TYR A 60 -12.70 -0.41 10.54
N TYR A 61 -11.76 -0.99 9.81
CA TYR A 61 -11.08 -0.27 8.73
C TYR A 61 -11.94 -0.17 7.47
N ALA A 62 -12.85 -1.11 7.28
CA ALA A 62 -13.73 -1.10 6.10
C ALA A 62 -14.65 0.12 6.08
N GLU A 63 -14.99 0.65 7.25
CA GLU A 63 -15.92 1.76 7.38
C GLU A 63 -15.25 3.13 7.47
N ARG A 64 -13.91 3.17 7.50
CA ARG A 64 -13.17 4.42 7.61
C ARG A 64 -13.18 5.15 6.27
N ILE A 65 -13.69 6.38 6.26
CA ILE A 65 -13.76 7.18 5.04
C ILE A 65 -12.44 7.90 4.74
N ASP A 66 -11.56 7.98 5.72
CA ASP A 66 -10.23 8.58 5.53
C ASP A 66 -9.23 7.60 4.92
N LEU A 67 -9.64 6.36 4.69
CA LEU A 67 -8.79 5.33 4.09
C LEU A 67 -9.25 5.03 2.67
N ILE A 68 -8.29 4.71 1.81
CA ILE A 68 -8.58 4.37 0.42
C ILE A 68 -8.73 2.86 0.35
N GLN A 69 -9.95 2.39 0.12
CA GLN A 69 -10.22 0.95 0.05
C GLN A 69 -9.68 0.39 -1.26
N LEU A 70 -8.87 -0.64 -1.18
CA LEU A 70 -8.23 -1.25 -2.36
C LEU A 70 -8.85 -2.59 -2.72
N GLY A 71 -9.33 -3.34 -1.74
CA GLY A 71 -9.94 -4.63 -1.98
C GLY A 71 -10.12 -5.41 -0.69
N GLN A 72 -10.73 -6.59 -0.81
CA GLN A 72 -10.90 -7.44 0.36
C GLN A 72 -11.05 -8.89 -0.06
N THR A 73 -10.72 -9.77 0.88
CA THR A 73 -10.99 -11.20 0.78
C THR A 73 -11.87 -11.58 1.98
N THR A 74 -12.16 -12.86 2.12
CA THR A 74 -12.91 -13.32 3.29
C THR A 74 -12.14 -13.14 4.59
N GLN A 75 -10.82 -12.94 4.53
CA GLN A 75 -9.96 -12.90 5.70
C GLN A 75 -9.23 -11.57 5.90
N ALA A 76 -9.21 -10.71 4.90
CA ALA A 76 -8.40 -9.50 4.94
C ALA A 76 -9.06 -8.34 4.24
N ILE A 77 -8.76 -7.14 4.72
CA ILE A 77 -9.17 -5.89 4.07
C ILE A 77 -7.90 -5.13 3.73
N TYR A 78 -7.83 -4.63 2.50
CA TYR A 78 -6.67 -3.90 2.00
C TYR A 78 -7.03 -2.45 1.78
N PHE A 79 -6.19 -1.55 2.25
CA PHE A 79 -6.44 -0.12 2.08
C PHE A 79 -5.11 0.64 2.04
N ALA A 80 -5.18 1.86 1.53
CA ALA A 80 -4.01 2.74 1.46
C ALA A 80 -4.28 4.02 2.25
N LYS A 81 -3.20 4.65 2.69
CA LYS A 81 -3.26 5.94 3.35
C LYS A 81 -2.17 6.82 2.79
N LEU A 82 -2.56 7.99 2.28
CA LEU A 82 -1.62 8.96 1.75
C LEU A 82 -0.99 9.77 2.88
N THR A 83 0.20 10.29 2.63
CA THR A 83 0.87 11.19 3.58
C THR A 83 0.80 12.62 3.08
N ASN A 84 0.83 13.56 4.02
CA ASN A 84 0.87 14.98 3.65
C ASN A 84 2.17 15.33 2.93
N GLU A 85 3.27 14.77 3.40
CA GLU A 85 4.59 15.00 2.78
C GLU A 85 4.62 14.46 1.35
N GLY A 86 3.98 13.31 1.13
CA GLY A 86 3.97 12.67 -0.17
C GLY A 86 3.26 13.48 -1.23
N GLU A 87 2.27 14.28 -0.85
CA GLU A 87 1.52 15.11 -1.79
C GLU A 87 2.41 16.13 -2.49
N GLN A 88 3.52 16.50 -1.87
CA GLN A 88 4.46 17.47 -2.43
C GLN A 88 5.48 16.84 -3.37
N SER A 89 5.52 15.53 -3.45
CA SER A 89 6.48 14.81 -4.28
C SER A 89 5.97 14.67 -5.71
N GLU A 90 6.87 14.78 -6.67
CA GLU A 90 6.53 14.48 -8.06
C GLU A 90 6.24 13.01 -8.28
N LEU A 91 6.57 12.15 -7.31
CA LEU A 91 6.32 10.72 -7.36
C LEU A 91 4.99 10.35 -6.70
N ALA A 92 4.25 11.32 -6.18
CA ALA A 92 2.98 11.07 -5.50
C ALA A 92 1.97 10.42 -6.43
N LEU A 93 1.14 9.56 -5.85
CA LEU A 93 -0.01 8.96 -6.53
C LEU A 93 -1.27 9.41 -5.82
N THR A 94 -2.32 9.60 -6.59
CA THR A 94 -3.66 9.80 -6.01
C THR A 94 -4.21 8.47 -5.55
N GLY A 95 -5.29 8.51 -4.76
CA GLY A 95 -5.97 7.29 -4.34
C GLY A 95 -6.44 6.47 -5.53
N ASP A 96 -6.98 7.14 -6.56
CA ASP A 96 -7.46 6.45 -7.75
C ASP A 96 -6.32 5.79 -8.52
N GLU A 97 -5.16 6.43 -8.57
CA GLU A 97 -4.00 5.86 -9.23
C GLU A 97 -3.51 4.62 -8.48
N ILE A 98 -3.51 4.64 -7.15
CA ILE A 98 -3.12 3.48 -6.35
C ILE A 98 -4.10 2.34 -6.60
N LYS A 99 -5.41 2.62 -6.60
CA LYS A 99 -6.41 1.60 -6.88
C LYS A 99 -6.20 0.94 -8.24
N ALA A 100 -5.86 1.73 -9.23
CA ALA A 100 -5.67 1.22 -10.58
C ALA A 100 -4.45 0.32 -10.70
N ARG A 101 -3.46 0.51 -9.82
CA ARG A 101 -2.20 -0.24 -9.86
C ARG A 101 -2.16 -1.41 -8.88
N PHE A 102 -3.12 -1.48 -7.97
CA PHE A 102 -3.18 -2.52 -6.95
C PHE A 102 -3.90 -3.75 -7.49
N SER A 103 -3.38 -4.94 -7.15
CA SER A 103 -4.01 -6.21 -7.52
C SER A 103 -3.82 -7.22 -6.41
N LEU A 104 -4.84 -8.03 -6.18
CA LEU A 104 -4.72 -9.19 -5.30
C LEU A 104 -4.07 -10.32 -6.10
N VAL A 105 -3.14 -11.00 -5.44
CA VAL A 105 -2.38 -12.08 -6.06
C VAL A 105 -3.04 -13.41 -5.71
N ASN A 106 -2.79 -14.42 -6.52
CA ASN A 106 -3.10 -15.82 -6.26
C ASN A 106 -4.51 -16.30 -6.55
N GLN A 107 -5.38 -15.43 -6.89
CA GLN A 107 -6.79 -15.79 -6.98
C GLN A 107 -7.04 -16.85 -8.05
N ALA A 108 -6.35 -16.73 -9.17
CA ALA A 108 -6.63 -17.57 -10.31
C ALA A 108 -6.14 -19.00 -10.13
N TRP A 109 -4.99 -19.20 -9.54
CA TRP A 109 -4.41 -20.53 -9.53
C TRP A 109 -4.74 -21.34 -8.29
N ASN A 110 -5.56 -20.78 -7.46
CA ASN A 110 -6.10 -21.51 -6.31
C ASN A 110 -7.32 -22.35 -6.66
N ASN A 111 -7.70 -22.37 -7.87
CA ASN A 111 -8.89 -23.09 -8.29
C ASN A 111 -8.60 -24.54 -8.60
#